data_fbdd1f6713f66680ba953ed112377471
#
_entry.id   fbdd1f6713f66680ba953ed112377471
#
_cell.length_a   1.000
_cell.length_b   1.000
_cell.length_c   1.000
_cell.angle_alpha   90.00
_cell.angle_beta   90.00
_cell.angle_gamma   90.00
#
_symmetry.space_group_name_H-M   'P 1'
#
loop_
_entity.id
_entity.type
_entity.pdbx_description
1 polymer ?
#
loop_
_entity_poly.entity_id
_entity_poly.type
_entity_poly.pdbx_seq_one_letter_code
_entity_poly.pdbx_strand_id
1 'polypeptide(L)'
;MSLNVEKGKRKRIVIVGGGFGGLQVANGLKGTDYQVILIDKNNYHQFPPLIYQVASAGMEASSISFPFRRNFQKRKNFYFRMAELRAIYPEKKLLQTSIGKVEYDYLVLAAGATTNFFGNKNVEEWAMPMKTVDEAMGLQNAILSNIERSITCSTKQEQQELLNVVVVGGGASGVEIAGVLSEMKQTILPRDYHDLDPSLMNIYLIEAGNRLLSAMSPQSSEAVEKYLREMGVNILLNKMVTDYKDHKVVLADGSSISTRTFIWVSGVAAQQVGNLDEVHLGRGRRIKVDVFNRIEGLDDVFCIGDQCIIEGDKDYPNGHPQLAQTAIQQGNNLAKNFKRMAKGKPLTTFKYRNLGTMATVGRNKAVAEFAKIKMKGFWAWFMWLVVHLRSILGVRNKVVVLLNWMWNYFNYNQSLRMIFYPKKAKEIRDREERETKTHWGEDLLQR
;
A
#
# COMPACT_ATOMS: atom_id res chain seq x y z
N MET A 1 -14.32 -5.76 -26.88
CA MET A 1 -15.39 -6.09 -25.89
C MET A 1 -15.71 -4.84 -25.07
N SER A 2 -16.96 -4.64 -24.68
CA SER A 2 -17.36 -3.55 -23.76
C SER A 2 -17.40 -4.08 -22.32
N LEU A 3 -17.26 -3.21 -21.30
CA LEU A 3 -17.40 -3.60 -19.88
C LEU A 3 -18.82 -4.06 -19.52
N ASN A 4 -19.70 -4.21 -20.50
CA ASN A 4 -21.11 -4.60 -20.32
C ASN A 4 -21.86 -3.73 -19.27
N VAL A 5 -21.72 -2.41 -19.42
CA VAL A 5 -22.47 -1.39 -18.69
C VAL A 5 -23.03 -0.42 -19.71
N GLU A 6 -24.32 -0.52 -19.97
CA GLU A 6 -24.98 0.38 -20.92
C GLU A 6 -24.85 1.84 -20.48
N LYS A 7 -24.54 2.72 -21.45
CA LYS A 7 -24.52 4.15 -21.22
C LYS A 7 -25.94 4.67 -21.37
N GLY A 8 -26.62 4.86 -20.24
CA GLY A 8 -27.94 5.50 -20.22
C GLY A 8 -27.86 7.02 -20.46
N LYS A 9 -28.97 7.73 -20.22
CA LYS A 9 -29.06 9.20 -20.35
C LYS A 9 -28.23 9.98 -19.31
N ARG A 10 -27.73 9.30 -18.26
CA ARG A 10 -26.97 9.92 -17.15
C ARG A 10 -25.51 10.14 -17.56
N LYS A 11 -24.93 11.25 -17.11
CA LYS A 11 -23.47 11.44 -17.21
C LYS A 11 -22.76 10.36 -16.42
N ARG A 12 -21.75 9.77 -17.04
CA ARG A 12 -20.97 8.65 -16.50
C ARG A 12 -19.66 9.15 -15.90
N ILE A 13 -19.44 8.83 -14.64
CA ILE A 13 -18.14 8.99 -13.96
C ILE A 13 -17.49 7.61 -13.86
N VAL A 14 -16.30 7.46 -14.45
CA VAL A 14 -15.47 6.27 -14.28
C VAL A 14 -14.37 6.58 -13.28
N ILE A 15 -14.24 5.77 -12.24
CA ILE A 15 -13.23 5.88 -11.19
C ILE A 15 -12.32 4.67 -11.31
N VAL A 16 -11.03 4.90 -11.52
CA VAL A 16 -10.00 3.86 -11.59
C VAL A 16 -9.20 3.85 -10.29
N GLY A 17 -9.32 2.76 -9.55
CA GLY A 17 -8.73 2.57 -8.22
C GLY A 17 -9.71 2.82 -7.09
N GLY A 18 -9.95 1.76 -6.30
CA GLY A 18 -10.82 1.75 -5.11
C GLY A 18 -10.05 1.95 -3.80
N GLY A 19 -8.85 2.56 -3.86
CA GLY A 19 -8.10 2.97 -2.69
C GLY A 19 -8.78 4.08 -1.89
N PHE A 20 -8.06 4.72 -0.97
CA PHE A 20 -8.63 5.76 -0.11
C PHE A 20 -9.31 6.88 -0.90
N GLY A 21 -8.66 7.42 -1.93
CA GLY A 21 -9.20 8.53 -2.70
C GLY A 21 -10.42 8.15 -3.53
N GLY A 22 -10.29 7.11 -4.36
CA GLY A 22 -11.37 6.68 -5.26
C GLY A 22 -12.62 6.21 -4.52
N LEU A 23 -12.44 5.54 -3.37
CA LEU A 23 -13.54 5.15 -2.51
C LEU A 23 -14.29 6.35 -1.93
N GLN A 24 -13.58 7.44 -1.55
CA GLN A 24 -14.22 8.67 -1.08
C GLN A 24 -15.04 9.35 -2.19
N VAL A 25 -14.49 9.41 -3.41
CA VAL A 25 -15.26 9.91 -4.57
C VAL A 25 -16.52 9.07 -4.77
N ALA A 26 -16.37 7.74 -4.85
CA ALA A 26 -17.48 6.82 -5.06
C ALA A 26 -18.55 6.97 -3.97
N ASN A 27 -18.17 7.03 -2.69
CA ASN A 27 -19.09 7.22 -1.58
C ASN A 27 -19.75 8.61 -1.59
N GLY A 28 -18.97 9.63 -1.87
CA GLY A 28 -19.42 11.02 -1.92
C GLY A 28 -20.45 11.28 -3.03
N LEU A 29 -20.48 10.48 -4.09
CA LEU A 29 -21.47 10.56 -5.19
C LEU A 29 -22.79 9.85 -4.88
N LYS A 30 -23.01 9.34 -3.66
CA LYS A 30 -24.30 8.78 -3.25
C LYS A 30 -25.39 9.86 -3.35
N GLY A 31 -26.54 9.47 -3.94
CA GLY A 31 -27.69 10.36 -4.10
C GLY A 31 -27.57 11.37 -5.23
N THR A 32 -26.54 11.26 -6.09
CA THR A 32 -26.43 12.05 -7.32
C THR A 32 -27.01 11.29 -8.50
N ASP A 33 -27.31 12.02 -9.59
CA ASP A 33 -27.82 11.42 -10.83
C ASP A 33 -26.71 10.90 -11.77
N TYR A 34 -25.48 10.80 -11.31
CA TYR A 34 -24.40 10.21 -12.09
C TYR A 34 -24.50 8.69 -12.15
N GLN A 35 -24.17 8.10 -13.30
CA GLN A 35 -23.81 6.69 -13.39
C GLN A 35 -22.34 6.56 -12.98
N VAL A 36 -22.06 5.78 -11.95
CA VAL A 36 -20.72 5.60 -11.40
C VAL A 36 -20.20 4.20 -11.70
N ILE A 37 -19.03 4.10 -12.35
CA ILE A 37 -18.32 2.84 -12.55
C ILE A 37 -17.02 2.90 -11.77
N LEU A 38 -16.85 2.01 -10.80
CA LEU A 38 -15.58 1.79 -10.11
C LEU A 38 -14.84 0.62 -10.76
N ILE A 39 -13.61 0.85 -11.16
CA ILE A 39 -12.70 -0.16 -11.72
C ILE A 39 -11.53 -0.31 -10.75
N ASP A 40 -11.24 -1.54 -10.35
CA ASP A 40 -10.06 -1.87 -9.53
C ASP A 40 -9.57 -3.27 -9.90
N LYS A 41 -8.26 -3.50 -9.82
CA LYS A 41 -7.67 -4.83 -10.04
C LYS A 41 -8.07 -5.85 -8.99
N ASN A 42 -8.41 -5.40 -7.78
CA ASN A 42 -8.93 -6.20 -6.69
C ASN A 42 -10.44 -6.00 -6.53
N ASN A 43 -11.14 -6.98 -5.98
CA ASN A 43 -12.57 -6.85 -5.69
C ASN A 43 -12.87 -6.29 -4.30
N TYR A 44 -11.82 -5.81 -3.59
CA TYR A 44 -11.89 -5.30 -2.23
C TYR A 44 -11.08 -4.02 -2.05
N HIS A 45 -11.51 -3.19 -1.12
CA HIS A 45 -10.68 -2.13 -0.54
C HIS A 45 -9.79 -2.73 0.53
N GLN A 46 -8.51 -2.41 0.51
CA GLN A 46 -7.56 -2.78 1.56
C GLN A 46 -7.25 -1.57 2.46
N PHE A 47 -6.83 -1.85 3.69
CA PHE A 47 -6.43 -0.83 4.66
C PHE A 47 -4.91 -0.89 4.91
N PRO A 48 -4.08 -0.21 4.09
CA PRO A 48 -2.63 -0.30 4.11
C PRO A 48 -1.95 -0.07 5.46
N PRO A 49 -2.45 0.81 6.36
CA PRO A 49 -1.78 1.02 7.64
C PRO A 49 -1.68 -0.21 8.54
N LEU A 50 -2.41 -1.28 8.27
CA LEU A 50 -2.37 -2.52 9.06
C LEU A 50 -1.78 -3.72 8.29
N ILE A 51 -1.23 -3.50 7.10
CA ILE A 51 -0.67 -4.56 6.25
C ILE A 51 0.48 -5.29 6.95
N TYR A 52 1.34 -4.57 7.70
CA TYR A 52 2.44 -5.17 8.44
C TYR A 52 1.98 -6.20 9.48
N GLN A 53 0.77 -6.04 10.06
CA GLN A 53 0.20 -7.02 10.99
C GLN A 53 -0.24 -8.32 10.28
N VAL A 54 -0.62 -8.23 9.01
CA VAL A 54 -0.86 -9.43 8.17
C VAL A 54 0.47 -10.11 7.85
N ALA A 55 1.47 -9.35 7.44
CA ALA A 55 2.81 -9.87 7.11
C ALA A 55 3.49 -10.60 8.28
N SER A 56 3.16 -10.24 9.52
CA SER A 56 3.69 -10.85 10.74
C SER A 56 2.78 -11.91 11.37
N ALA A 57 1.75 -12.40 10.67
CA ALA A 57 0.76 -13.32 11.20
C ALA A 57 -0.04 -12.82 12.44
N GLY A 58 -0.03 -11.51 12.68
CA GLY A 58 -0.74 -10.88 13.80
C GLY A 58 -2.21 -10.55 13.50
N MET A 59 -2.62 -10.58 12.23
CA MET A 59 -3.97 -10.22 11.80
C MET A 59 -4.37 -10.95 10.52
N GLU A 60 -5.63 -11.35 10.43
CA GLU A 60 -6.18 -11.91 9.20
C GLU A 60 -6.31 -10.86 8.09
N ALA A 61 -5.94 -11.22 6.86
CA ALA A 61 -6.11 -10.41 5.67
C ALA A 61 -7.55 -9.91 5.48
N SER A 62 -8.54 -10.75 5.82
CA SER A 62 -9.97 -10.43 5.75
C SER A 62 -10.40 -9.31 6.71
N SER A 63 -9.68 -9.10 7.80
CA SER A 63 -9.98 -8.06 8.80
C SER A 63 -9.68 -6.64 8.31
N ILE A 64 -8.74 -6.51 7.38
CA ILE A 64 -8.32 -5.24 6.77
C ILE A 64 -8.76 -5.09 5.31
N SER A 65 -9.53 -6.05 4.80
CA SER A 65 -10.05 -6.05 3.43
C SER A 65 -11.57 -5.94 3.43
N PHE A 66 -12.13 -5.11 2.54
CA PHE A 66 -13.56 -4.86 2.50
C PHE A 66 -14.10 -4.95 1.06
N PRO A 67 -14.96 -5.93 0.71
CA PRO A 67 -15.45 -6.13 -0.64
C PRO A 67 -16.23 -4.92 -1.19
N PHE A 68 -15.87 -4.40 -2.37
CA PHE A 68 -16.54 -3.25 -2.99
C PHE A 68 -18.03 -3.49 -3.20
N ARG A 69 -18.43 -4.67 -3.68
CA ARG A 69 -19.83 -4.98 -3.94
C ARG A 69 -20.69 -4.88 -2.67
N ARG A 70 -20.14 -5.25 -1.51
CA ARG A 70 -20.81 -5.11 -0.22
C ARG A 70 -21.00 -3.64 0.18
N ASN A 71 -20.01 -2.79 -0.10
CA ASN A 71 -20.09 -1.36 0.22
C ASN A 71 -21.17 -0.64 -0.62
N PHE A 72 -21.39 -1.10 -1.84
CA PHE A 72 -22.27 -0.45 -2.81
C PHE A 72 -23.55 -1.21 -3.16
N GLN A 73 -23.85 -2.33 -2.47
CA GLN A 73 -24.95 -3.24 -2.80
C GLN A 73 -26.35 -2.57 -2.88
N LYS A 74 -26.56 -1.46 -2.15
CA LYS A 74 -27.86 -0.73 -2.11
C LYS A 74 -27.94 0.39 -3.17
N ARG A 75 -26.98 0.51 -4.08
CA ARG A 75 -26.91 1.59 -5.08
C ARG A 75 -27.21 1.08 -6.48
N LYS A 76 -28.33 1.54 -7.08
CA LYS A 76 -28.77 1.12 -8.42
C LYS A 76 -27.94 1.73 -9.57
N ASN A 77 -27.34 2.92 -9.38
CA ASN A 77 -26.55 3.63 -10.39
C ASN A 77 -25.04 3.42 -10.26
N PHE A 78 -24.62 2.44 -9.47
CA PHE A 78 -23.23 2.11 -9.21
C PHE A 78 -22.87 0.73 -9.75
N TYR A 79 -21.78 0.68 -10.48
CA TYR A 79 -21.26 -0.56 -11.07
C TYR A 79 -19.81 -0.75 -10.63
N PHE A 80 -19.45 -1.97 -10.25
CA PHE A 80 -18.07 -2.36 -10.00
C PHE A 80 -17.61 -3.33 -11.08
N ARG A 81 -16.38 -3.11 -11.59
CA ARG A 81 -15.70 -4.04 -12.50
C ARG A 81 -14.29 -4.31 -11.97
N MET A 82 -13.97 -5.61 -11.81
CA MET A 82 -12.62 -6.02 -11.47
C MET A 82 -11.81 -6.05 -12.77
N ALA A 83 -10.90 -5.08 -12.92
CA ALA A 83 -10.06 -4.92 -14.12
C ALA A 83 -8.87 -4.01 -13.85
N GLU A 84 -7.83 -4.16 -14.65
CA GLU A 84 -6.69 -3.25 -14.73
C GLU A 84 -6.89 -2.19 -15.79
N LEU A 85 -6.51 -0.94 -15.50
CA LEU A 85 -6.37 0.11 -16.50
C LEU A 85 -5.13 -0.17 -17.35
N ARG A 86 -5.31 -0.17 -18.67
CA ARG A 86 -4.22 -0.32 -19.65
C ARG A 86 -3.82 1.02 -20.26
N ALA A 87 -4.80 1.77 -20.78
CA ALA A 87 -4.57 3.04 -21.44
C ALA A 87 -5.81 3.96 -21.37
N ILE A 88 -5.59 5.25 -21.52
CA ILE A 88 -6.64 6.25 -21.69
C ILE A 88 -6.54 6.90 -23.06
N TYR A 89 -7.68 7.30 -23.62
CA TYR A 89 -7.80 8.03 -24.90
C TYR A 89 -8.68 9.26 -24.66
N PRO A 90 -8.11 10.36 -24.13
CA PRO A 90 -8.87 11.54 -23.70
C PRO A 90 -9.71 12.14 -24.81
N GLU A 91 -9.18 12.25 -26.02
CA GLU A 91 -9.87 12.81 -27.20
C GLU A 91 -11.19 12.05 -27.51
N LYS A 92 -11.19 10.73 -27.27
CA LYS A 92 -12.33 9.84 -27.52
C LYS A 92 -13.19 9.64 -26.27
N LYS A 93 -12.80 10.24 -25.13
CA LYS A 93 -13.40 9.97 -23.80
C LYS A 93 -13.53 8.48 -23.51
N LEU A 94 -12.48 7.72 -23.80
CA LEU A 94 -12.44 6.27 -23.76
C LEU A 94 -11.27 5.80 -22.90
N LEU A 95 -11.49 4.76 -22.08
CA LEU A 95 -10.41 4.04 -21.44
C LEU A 95 -10.41 2.56 -21.83
N GLN A 96 -9.22 1.97 -21.90
CA GLN A 96 -9.00 0.56 -22.17
C GLN A 96 -8.57 -0.14 -20.89
N THR A 97 -9.21 -1.27 -20.60
CA THR A 97 -8.91 -2.12 -19.45
C THR A 97 -8.54 -3.53 -19.90
N SER A 98 -8.12 -4.37 -18.95
CA SER A 98 -7.83 -5.80 -19.17
C SER A 98 -9.05 -6.60 -19.66
N ILE A 99 -10.28 -6.12 -19.47
CA ILE A 99 -11.53 -6.81 -19.86
C ILE A 99 -12.34 -6.09 -20.94
N GLY A 100 -11.82 -4.99 -21.49
CA GLY A 100 -12.46 -4.25 -22.58
C GLY A 100 -12.43 -2.74 -22.38
N LYS A 101 -13.16 -2.03 -23.25
CA LYS A 101 -13.19 -0.56 -23.31
C LYS A 101 -14.45 0.00 -22.64
N VAL A 102 -14.34 1.21 -22.05
CA VAL A 102 -15.48 1.95 -21.51
C VAL A 102 -15.35 3.44 -21.80
N GLU A 103 -16.46 4.02 -22.23
CA GLU A 103 -16.61 5.46 -22.41
C GLU A 103 -16.94 6.14 -21.08
N TYR A 104 -16.52 7.39 -20.93
CA TYR A 104 -16.81 8.22 -19.78
C TYR A 104 -17.25 9.63 -20.20
N ASP A 105 -17.98 10.31 -19.36
CA ASP A 105 -18.12 11.77 -19.41
C ASP A 105 -17.09 12.44 -18.52
N TYR A 106 -16.75 11.78 -17.38
CA TYR A 106 -15.68 12.17 -16.48
C TYR A 106 -14.87 10.95 -16.05
N LEU A 107 -13.55 11.08 -16.01
CA LEU A 107 -12.62 10.06 -15.56
C LEU A 107 -11.90 10.52 -14.28
N VAL A 108 -11.80 9.65 -13.29
CA VAL A 108 -11.01 9.88 -12.07
C VAL A 108 -9.94 8.81 -11.97
N LEU A 109 -8.68 9.20 -12.10
CA LEU A 109 -7.52 8.36 -11.87
C LEU A 109 -7.17 8.39 -10.39
N ALA A 110 -7.26 7.25 -9.71
CA ALA A 110 -7.01 7.07 -8.28
C ALA A 110 -6.29 5.74 -7.99
N ALA A 111 -5.47 5.28 -8.95
CA ALA A 111 -4.78 3.99 -8.87
C ALA A 111 -3.62 3.97 -7.87
N GLY A 112 -3.29 5.11 -7.27
CA GLY A 112 -2.32 5.22 -6.20
C GLY A 112 -0.87 5.05 -6.67
N ALA A 113 -0.08 4.33 -5.88
CA ALA A 113 1.33 4.11 -6.14
C ALA A 113 1.68 2.62 -5.99
N THR A 114 2.77 2.20 -6.63
CA THR A 114 3.41 0.90 -6.50
C THR A 114 4.74 1.01 -5.76
N THR A 115 5.37 -0.10 -5.46
CA THR A 115 6.72 -0.13 -4.89
C THR A 115 7.74 0.41 -5.90
N ASN A 116 8.68 1.21 -5.43
CA ASN A 116 9.77 1.74 -6.24
C ASN A 116 11.05 0.94 -5.97
N PHE A 117 11.53 0.24 -6.97
CA PHE A 117 12.80 -0.51 -6.93
C PHE A 117 13.97 0.27 -7.53
N PHE A 118 13.76 1.57 -7.84
CA PHE A 118 14.77 2.49 -8.41
C PHE A 118 15.47 1.95 -9.66
N GLY A 119 14.77 1.12 -10.45
CA GLY A 119 15.28 0.52 -11.69
C GLY A 119 16.24 -0.66 -11.47
N ASN A 120 16.42 -1.12 -10.24
CA ASN A 120 17.25 -2.30 -9.96
C ASN A 120 16.42 -3.58 -10.17
N LYS A 121 16.72 -4.28 -11.26
CA LYS A 121 16.00 -5.50 -11.66
C LYS A 121 16.20 -6.67 -10.70
N ASN A 122 17.40 -6.84 -10.14
CA ASN A 122 17.62 -7.92 -9.17
C ASN A 122 16.84 -7.68 -7.88
N VAL A 123 16.81 -6.41 -7.40
CA VAL A 123 15.99 -6.06 -6.25
C VAL A 123 14.49 -6.26 -6.55
N GLU A 124 14.02 -5.88 -7.75
CA GLU A 124 12.63 -6.07 -8.17
C GLU A 124 12.23 -7.55 -8.25
N GLU A 125 13.16 -8.42 -8.69
CA GLU A 125 12.91 -9.85 -8.85
C GLU A 125 12.86 -10.58 -7.50
N TRP A 126 13.75 -10.22 -6.57
CA TRP A 126 13.96 -11.00 -5.35
C TRP A 126 13.42 -10.37 -4.07
N ALA A 127 13.25 -9.06 -4.04
CA ALA A 127 12.74 -8.40 -2.86
C ALA A 127 11.23 -8.65 -2.67
N MET A 128 10.82 -8.71 -1.42
CA MET A 128 9.45 -8.86 -1.00
C MET A 128 8.87 -7.50 -0.63
N PRO A 129 8.03 -6.90 -1.49
CA PRO A 129 7.33 -5.66 -1.14
C PRO A 129 6.21 -5.94 -0.13
N MET A 130 5.72 -4.87 0.53
CA MET A 130 4.64 -4.95 1.51
C MET A 130 3.66 -3.78 1.33
N LYS A 131 3.08 -3.65 0.15
CA LYS A 131 2.12 -2.59 -0.18
C LYS A 131 0.68 -3.09 -0.32
N THR A 132 0.51 -4.37 -0.63
CA THR A 132 -0.78 -5.01 -0.85
C THR A 132 -0.99 -6.18 0.12
N VAL A 133 -2.24 -6.60 0.29
CA VAL A 133 -2.59 -7.71 1.19
C VAL A 133 -2.00 -9.04 0.71
N ASP A 134 -1.99 -9.28 -0.59
CA ASP A 134 -1.39 -10.48 -1.20
C ASP A 134 0.15 -10.50 -1.05
N GLU A 135 0.83 -9.36 -1.19
CA GLU A 135 2.26 -9.23 -0.88
C GLU A 135 2.54 -9.53 0.60
N ALA A 136 1.71 -8.99 1.52
CA ALA A 136 1.86 -9.27 2.96
C ALA A 136 1.64 -10.75 3.30
N MET A 137 0.67 -11.41 2.68
CA MET A 137 0.45 -12.86 2.83
C MET A 137 1.62 -13.67 2.26
N GLY A 138 2.17 -13.25 1.12
CA GLY A 138 3.37 -13.84 0.55
C GLY A 138 4.58 -13.71 1.48
N LEU A 139 4.77 -12.54 2.06
CA LEU A 139 5.83 -12.27 3.04
C LEU A 139 5.65 -13.09 4.32
N GLN A 140 4.42 -13.18 4.87
CA GLN A 140 4.10 -14.05 5.99
C GLN A 140 4.49 -15.50 5.72
N ASN A 141 4.07 -16.06 4.58
CA ASN A 141 4.41 -17.42 4.19
C ASN A 141 5.93 -17.62 4.05
N ALA A 142 6.64 -16.65 3.48
CA ALA A 142 8.09 -16.72 3.32
C ALA A 142 8.82 -16.74 4.67
N ILE A 143 8.45 -15.83 5.59
CA ILE A 143 9.03 -15.78 6.95
C ILE A 143 8.82 -17.09 7.68
N LEU A 144 7.58 -17.58 7.76
CA LEU A 144 7.25 -18.81 8.45
C LEU A 144 7.95 -20.02 7.82
N SER A 145 7.95 -20.13 6.47
CA SER A 145 8.64 -21.21 5.76
C SER A 145 10.15 -21.20 6.00
N ASN A 146 10.77 -20.03 6.10
CA ASN A 146 12.20 -19.93 6.38
C ASN A 146 12.52 -20.35 7.83
N ILE A 147 11.64 -20.05 8.79
CA ILE A 147 11.79 -20.54 10.17
C ILE A 147 11.69 -22.07 10.20
N GLU A 148 10.67 -22.67 9.56
CA GLU A 148 10.51 -24.15 9.49
C GLU A 148 11.73 -24.83 8.82
N ARG A 149 12.24 -24.26 7.73
CA ARG A 149 13.43 -24.77 7.04
C ARG A 149 14.69 -24.64 7.87
N SER A 150 14.81 -23.62 8.72
CA SER A 150 15.99 -23.38 9.54
C SER A 150 16.25 -24.47 10.58
N ILE A 151 15.21 -25.22 10.97
CA ILE A 151 15.31 -26.32 11.92
C ILE A 151 15.91 -27.57 11.26
N THR A 152 15.70 -27.75 9.96
CA THR A 152 16.08 -28.96 9.22
C THR A 152 17.27 -28.76 8.28
N CYS A 153 17.84 -27.56 8.21
CA CYS A 153 18.98 -27.27 7.34
C CYS A 153 20.28 -27.96 7.81
N SER A 154 21.15 -28.26 6.85
CA SER A 154 22.36 -29.06 7.11
C SER A 154 23.55 -28.26 7.65
N THR A 155 23.55 -26.94 7.46
CA THR A 155 24.69 -26.09 7.84
C THR A 155 24.26 -24.88 8.66
N LYS A 156 25.12 -24.43 9.59
CA LYS A 156 24.90 -23.20 10.36
C LYS A 156 24.83 -21.96 9.48
N GLN A 157 25.54 -21.95 8.35
CA GLN A 157 25.47 -20.83 7.41
C GLN A 157 24.11 -20.72 6.78
N GLU A 158 23.54 -21.82 6.28
CA GLU A 158 22.20 -21.84 5.71
C GLU A 158 21.15 -21.49 6.75
N GLN A 159 21.29 -21.99 7.99
CA GLN A 159 20.43 -21.64 9.11
C GLN A 159 20.40 -20.13 9.34
N GLN A 160 21.57 -19.51 9.36
CA GLN A 160 21.69 -18.07 9.54
C GLN A 160 21.09 -17.26 8.38
N GLU A 161 21.28 -17.71 7.14
CA GLU A 161 20.65 -17.09 5.95
C GLU A 161 19.13 -17.14 6.00
N LEU A 162 18.56 -18.23 6.48
CA LEU A 162 17.10 -18.41 6.64
C LEU A 162 16.51 -17.55 7.76
N LEU A 163 17.28 -17.37 8.85
CA LEU A 163 16.85 -16.63 10.03
C LEU A 163 17.18 -15.12 10.00
N ASN A 164 18.07 -14.69 9.12
CA ASN A 164 18.29 -13.27 8.90
C ASN A 164 17.13 -12.66 8.12
N VAL A 165 16.57 -11.57 8.63
CA VAL A 165 15.55 -10.77 7.96
C VAL A 165 16.13 -9.39 7.69
N VAL A 166 16.16 -8.97 6.44
CA VAL A 166 16.62 -7.64 6.04
C VAL A 166 15.45 -6.80 5.56
N VAL A 167 15.21 -5.70 6.25
CA VAL A 167 14.19 -4.70 5.93
C VAL A 167 14.87 -3.45 5.39
N VAL A 168 14.51 -3.00 4.18
CA VAL A 168 15.07 -1.81 3.54
C VAL A 168 14.03 -0.71 3.45
N GLY A 169 14.36 0.42 4.09
CA GLY A 169 13.54 1.63 4.19
C GLY A 169 13.15 1.95 5.64
N GLY A 170 13.69 3.04 6.18
CA GLY A 170 13.46 3.51 7.55
C GLY A 170 12.21 4.38 7.74
N GLY A 171 11.26 4.34 6.80
CA GLY A 171 9.94 4.95 6.93
C GLY A 171 9.02 4.18 7.88
N ALA A 172 7.76 4.64 8.01
CA ALA A 172 6.78 4.03 8.93
C ALA A 172 6.62 2.52 8.70
N SER A 173 6.46 2.07 7.45
CA SER A 173 6.29 0.64 7.14
C SER A 173 7.49 -0.22 7.56
N GLY A 174 8.72 0.27 7.35
CA GLY A 174 9.94 -0.45 7.75
C GLY A 174 10.10 -0.52 9.27
N VAL A 175 9.81 0.57 9.96
CA VAL A 175 9.80 0.63 11.43
C VAL A 175 8.76 -0.34 12.02
N GLU A 176 7.53 -0.33 11.48
CA GLU A 176 6.42 -1.16 11.95
C GLU A 176 6.70 -2.65 11.72
N ILE A 177 7.18 -3.04 10.53
CA ILE A 177 7.49 -4.45 10.25
C ILE A 177 8.71 -4.93 11.06
N ALA A 178 9.77 -4.13 11.20
CA ALA A 178 10.94 -4.49 11.99
C ALA A 178 10.57 -4.68 13.47
N GLY A 179 9.73 -3.80 14.01
CA GLY A 179 9.25 -3.88 15.38
C GLY A 179 8.42 -5.13 15.65
N VAL A 180 7.42 -5.42 14.80
CA VAL A 180 6.55 -6.59 15.00
C VAL A 180 7.30 -7.91 14.78
N LEU A 181 8.28 -7.97 13.88
CA LEU A 181 9.14 -9.14 13.72
C LEU A 181 10.04 -9.36 14.94
N SER A 182 10.50 -8.28 15.57
CA SER A 182 11.24 -8.38 16.84
C SER A 182 10.34 -8.88 17.99
N GLU A 183 9.09 -8.44 18.07
CA GLU A 183 8.13 -9.00 19.01
C GLU A 183 7.89 -10.51 18.74
N MET A 184 7.77 -10.91 17.47
CA MET A 184 7.66 -12.32 17.07
C MET A 184 8.86 -13.14 17.52
N LYS A 185 10.09 -12.65 17.30
CA LYS A 185 11.33 -13.27 17.79
C LYS A 185 11.31 -13.48 19.29
N GLN A 186 10.88 -12.49 20.07
CA GLN A 186 10.95 -12.51 21.54
C GLN A 186 9.83 -13.33 22.19
N THR A 187 8.65 -13.41 21.54
CA THR A 187 7.46 -13.96 22.21
C THR A 187 6.95 -15.26 21.58
N ILE A 188 7.11 -15.43 20.26
CA ILE A 188 6.56 -16.57 19.53
C ILE A 188 7.59 -17.65 19.33
N LEU A 189 8.77 -17.34 18.81
CA LEU A 189 9.79 -18.34 18.56
C LEU A 189 10.10 -19.21 19.80
N PRO A 190 10.31 -18.65 21.00
CA PRO A 190 10.61 -19.47 22.18
C PRO A 190 9.47 -20.39 22.62
N ARG A 191 8.24 -20.09 22.22
CA ARG A 191 7.06 -20.89 22.59
C ARG A 191 6.73 -21.99 21.60
N ASP A 192 6.91 -21.70 20.32
CA ASP A 192 6.50 -22.61 19.24
C ASP A 192 7.65 -23.50 18.76
N TYR A 193 8.90 -23.03 18.88
CA TYR A 193 10.09 -23.67 18.34
C TYR A 193 11.11 -23.94 19.47
N HIS A 194 10.85 -25.02 20.24
CA HIS A 194 11.69 -25.37 21.40
C HIS A 194 13.09 -25.85 21.02
N ASP A 195 13.27 -26.29 19.79
CA ASP A 195 14.50 -26.79 19.18
C ASP A 195 15.28 -25.71 18.39
N LEU A 196 14.78 -24.48 18.36
CA LEU A 196 15.41 -23.35 17.70
C LEU A 196 15.88 -22.31 18.74
N ASP A 197 17.15 -21.92 18.69
CA ASP A 197 17.63 -20.78 19.47
C ASP A 197 17.14 -19.45 18.85
N PRO A 198 16.23 -18.72 19.52
CA PRO A 198 15.70 -17.46 18.99
C PRO A 198 16.78 -16.38 18.79
N SER A 199 17.92 -16.47 19.46
CA SER A 199 19.01 -15.50 19.33
C SER A 199 19.61 -15.49 17.90
N LEU A 200 19.51 -16.61 17.18
CA LEU A 200 20.00 -16.76 15.80
C LEU A 200 19.20 -15.93 14.79
N MET A 201 17.94 -15.57 15.09
CA MET A 201 17.17 -14.70 14.21
C MET A 201 17.64 -13.25 14.34
N ASN A 202 18.22 -12.68 13.28
CA ASN A 202 18.63 -11.29 13.23
C ASN A 202 17.70 -10.49 12.33
N ILE A 203 17.28 -9.33 12.83
CA ILE A 203 16.46 -8.38 12.08
C ILE A 203 17.32 -7.15 11.82
N TYR A 204 17.54 -6.84 10.54
CA TYR A 204 18.28 -5.67 10.08
C TYR A 204 17.27 -4.67 9.48
N LEU A 205 17.37 -3.40 9.92
CA LEU A 205 16.66 -2.29 9.30
C LEU A 205 17.68 -1.35 8.68
N ILE A 206 17.68 -1.28 7.35
CA ILE A 206 18.62 -0.49 6.56
C ILE A 206 17.95 0.76 6.05
N GLU A 207 18.58 1.91 6.29
CA GLU A 207 18.11 3.21 5.82
C GLU A 207 19.26 3.99 5.18
N ALA A 208 19.03 4.49 3.96
CA ALA A 208 20.01 5.28 3.22
C ALA A 208 20.26 6.66 3.85
N GLY A 209 19.25 7.20 4.52
CA GLY A 209 19.33 8.45 5.26
C GLY A 209 20.01 8.31 6.62
N ASN A 210 20.24 9.44 7.26
CA ASN A 210 20.91 9.54 8.55
C ASN A 210 19.98 9.30 9.77
N ARG A 211 18.69 9.06 9.55
CA ARG A 211 17.71 8.80 10.63
C ARG A 211 16.48 8.08 10.12
N LEU A 212 15.84 7.32 10.99
CA LEU A 212 14.52 6.71 10.77
C LEU A 212 13.44 7.78 10.77
N LEU A 213 12.29 7.50 10.14
CA LEU A 213 11.13 8.40 10.09
C LEU A 213 11.51 9.84 9.70
N SER A 214 12.29 10.03 8.65
CA SER A 214 12.83 11.32 8.22
C SER A 214 11.77 12.41 8.01
N ALA A 215 10.52 12.04 7.77
CA ALA A 215 9.37 12.94 7.66
C ALA A 215 8.81 13.42 9.01
N MET A 216 9.27 12.85 10.13
CA MET A 216 8.90 13.26 11.49
C MET A 216 10.02 14.08 12.13
N SER A 217 9.78 14.62 13.33
CA SER A 217 10.79 15.39 14.06
C SER A 217 11.99 14.53 14.51
N PRO A 218 13.17 15.12 14.71
CA PRO A 218 14.34 14.40 15.24
C PRO A 218 14.05 13.66 16.55
N GLN A 219 13.27 14.26 17.46
CA GLN A 219 12.90 13.64 18.74
C GLN A 219 12.09 12.34 18.55
N SER A 220 11.18 12.31 17.56
CA SER A 220 10.42 11.09 17.23
C SER A 220 11.31 10.04 16.59
N SER A 221 12.25 10.44 15.71
CA SER A 221 13.25 9.56 15.11
C SER A 221 14.12 8.88 16.16
N GLU A 222 14.68 9.66 17.10
CA GLU A 222 15.51 9.17 18.19
C GLU A 222 14.75 8.20 19.11
N ALA A 223 13.49 8.53 19.43
CA ALA A 223 12.66 7.66 20.27
C ALA A 223 12.41 6.30 19.59
N VAL A 224 12.12 6.30 18.28
CA VAL A 224 11.89 5.08 17.51
C VAL A 224 13.17 4.26 17.38
N GLU A 225 14.29 4.90 17.06
CA GLU A 225 15.58 4.22 16.99
C GLU A 225 15.93 3.55 18.33
N LYS A 226 15.75 4.26 19.44
CA LYS A 226 15.93 3.71 20.78
C LYS A 226 15.06 2.48 21.03
N TYR A 227 13.75 2.58 20.73
CA TYR A 227 12.82 1.45 20.91
C TYR A 227 13.22 0.23 20.10
N LEU A 228 13.57 0.40 18.83
CA LEU A 228 13.97 -0.73 17.97
C LEU A 228 15.27 -1.38 18.43
N ARG A 229 16.28 -0.58 18.87
CA ARG A 229 17.54 -1.12 19.42
C ARG A 229 17.30 -1.89 20.70
N GLU A 230 16.46 -1.37 21.62
CA GLU A 230 16.04 -2.08 22.85
C GLU A 230 15.32 -3.40 22.54
N MET A 231 14.62 -3.48 21.42
CA MET A 231 13.96 -4.69 20.93
C MET A 231 14.93 -5.64 20.19
N GLY A 232 16.21 -5.29 20.01
CA GLY A 232 17.21 -6.12 19.37
C GLY A 232 17.22 -6.04 17.85
N VAL A 233 16.72 -4.95 17.26
CA VAL A 233 16.84 -4.68 15.81
C VAL A 233 18.18 -4.05 15.50
N ASN A 234 18.89 -4.59 14.51
CA ASN A 234 20.16 -4.06 13.99
C ASN A 234 19.86 -2.92 13.01
N ILE A 235 20.05 -1.68 13.43
CA ILE A 235 19.75 -0.49 12.62
C ILE A 235 21.02 -0.01 11.92
N LEU A 236 20.98 0.04 10.59
CA LEU A 236 22.07 0.50 9.72
C LEU A 236 21.64 1.78 8.99
N LEU A 237 22.03 2.94 9.54
CA LEU A 237 21.80 4.26 8.96
C LEU A 237 22.95 4.63 8.00
N ASN A 238 22.69 5.55 7.07
CA ASN A 238 23.62 5.97 6.01
C ASN A 238 24.15 4.77 5.19
N LYS A 239 23.33 3.74 5.02
CA LYS A 239 23.65 2.54 4.25
C LYS A 239 22.64 2.37 3.11
N MET A 240 23.14 2.39 1.89
CA MET A 240 22.33 2.22 0.69
C MET A 240 22.49 0.79 0.17
N VAL A 241 21.37 0.12 -0.07
CA VAL A 241 21.36 -1.18 -0.76
C VAL A 241 21.50 -0.94 -2.24
N THR A 242 22.44 -1.63 -2.87
CA THR A 242 22.75 -1.50 -4.28
C THR A 242 22.35 -2.72 -5.10
N ASP A 243 22.27 -3.91 -4.49
CA ASP A 243 21.94 -5.14 -5.20
C ASP A 243 21.47 -6.24 -4.25
N TYR A 244 20.90 -7.30 -4.84
CA TYR A 244 20.68 -8.59 -4.18
C TYR A 244 21.15 -9.72 -5.09
N LYS A 245 22.13 -10.47 -4.63
CA LYS A 245 22.74 -11.55 -5.39
C LYS A 245 23.21 -12.68 -4.48
N ASP A 246 23.05 -13.93 -4.92
CA ASP A 246 23.50 -15.13 -4.20
C ASP A 246 23.04 -15.14 -2.73
N HIS A 247 21.76 -14.82 -2.49
CA HIS A 247 21.14 -14.67 -1.18
C HIS A 247 21.80 -13.62 -0.27
N LYS A 248 22.43 -12.61 -0.85
CA LYS A 248 23.07 -11.50 -0.12
C LYS A 248 22.52 -10.17 -0.56
N VAL A 249 22.08 -9.38 0.40
CA VAL A 249 21.84 -7.95 0.22
C VAL A 249 23.20 -7.24 0.19
N VAL A 250 23.51 -6.56 -0.90
CA VAL A 250 24.80 -5.86 -1.11
C VAL A 250 24.60 -4.37 -0.81
N LEU A 251 25.52 -3.80 -0.03
CA LEU A 251 25.52 -2.38 0.33
C LEU A 251 26.55 -1.60 -0.51
N ALA A 252 26.35 -0.29 -0.62
CA ALA A 252 27.21 0.60 -1.40
C ALA A 252 28.67 0.66 -0.95
N ASP A 253 28.96 0.30 0.31
CA ASP A 253 30.31 0.22 0.85
C ASP A 253 31.00 -1.14 0.60
N GLY A 254 30.37 -2.02 -0.18
CA GLY A 254 30.86 -3.36 -0.50
C GLY A 254 30.56 -4.43 0.55
N SER A 255 30.02 -4.07 1.71
CA SER A 255 29.57 -5.05 2.70
C SER A 255 28.30 -5.76 2.25
N SER A 256 28.01 -6.93 2.79
CA SER A 256 26.81 -7.70 2.44
C SER A 256 26.22 -8.42 3.65
N ILE A 257 24.91 -8.70 3.59
CA ILE A 257 24.17 -9.46 4.61
C ILE A 257 23.49 -10.63 3.93
N SER A 258 23.83 -11.86 4.34
CA SER A 258 23.17 -13.07 3.84
C SER A 258 21.78 -13.19 4.41
N THR A 259 20.77 -13.33 3.55
CA THR A 259 19.36 -13.49 3.95
C THR A 259 18.54 -14.13 2.85
N ARG A 260 17.51 -14.87 3.23
CA ARG A 260 16.45 -15.34 2.32
C ARG A 260 15.11 -14.61 2.54
N THR A 261 15.09 -13.64 3.47
CA THR A 261 13.93 -12.77 3.72
C THR A 261 14.35 -11.31 3.50
N PHE A 262 14.22 -10.84 2.27
CA PHE A 262 14.60 -9.50 1.83
C PHE A 262 13.35 -8.65 1.60
N ILE A 263 13.01 -7.79 2.56
CA ILE A 263 11.80 -6.96 2.57
C ILE A 263 12.14 -5.56 2.05
N TRP A 264 11.42 -5.11 1.02
CA TRP A 264 11.64 -3.81 0.40
C TRP A 264 10.44 -2.87 0.60
N VAL A 265 10.63 -1.87 1.45
CA VAL A 265 9.65 -0.82 1.75
C VAL A 265 10.24 0.59 1.57
N SER A 266 11.27 0.71 0.74
CA SER A 266 12.02 1.93 0.46
C SER A 266 11.44 2.67 -0.74
N GLY A 267 10.42 3.48 -0.47
CA GLY A 267 9.86 4.38 -1.46
C GLY A 267 8.70 3.80 -2.29
N VAL A 268 7.97 4.72 -2.91
CA VAL A 268 6.84 4.42 -3.78
C VAL A 268 6.97 5.19 -5.09
N ALA A 269 6.44 4.62 -6.18
CA ALA A 269 6.33 5.26 -7.48
C ALA A 269 4.86 5.40 -7.85
N ALA A 270 4.47 6.49 -8.50
CA ALA A 270 3.10 6.66 -8.99
C ALA A 270 2.75 5.56 -10.01
N GLN A 271 1.54 5.00 -9.89
CA GLN A 271 1.04 4.03 -10.86
C GLN A 271 0.94 4.69 -12.23
N GLN A 272 1.65 4.17 -13.21
CA GLN A 272 1.66 4.74 -14.56
C GLN A 272 0.38 4.39 -15.32
N VAL A 273 0.03 5.24 -16.27
CA VAL A 273 -1.15 5.10 -17.14
C VAL A 273 -0.69 5.09 -18.57
N GLY A 274 -1.05 4.06 -19.32
CA GLY A 274 -0.72 3.99 -20.75
C GLY A 274 -1.42 5.07 -21.56
N ASN A 275 -0.75 5.55 -22.60
CA ASN A 275 -1.22 6.61 -23.52
C ASN A 275 -1.56 7.95 -22.82
N LEU A 276 -0.79 8.27 -21.75
CA LEU A 276 -0.77 9.59 -21.14
C LEU A 276 0.59 10.21 -21.44
N ASP A 277 0.60 11.37 -22.08
CA ASP A 277 1.82 12.03 -22.55
C ASP A 277 2.72 12.46 -21.38
N GLU A 278 4.03 12.41 -21.58
CA GLU A 278 5.05 12.79 -20.59
C GLU A 278 4.89 14.25 -20.11
N VAL A 279 4.32 15.13 -20.93
CA VAL A 279 4.03 16.53 -20.55
C VAL A 279 3.14 16.63 -19.32
N HIS A 280 2.28 15.65 -19.09
CA HIS A 280 1.40 15.59 -17.92
C HIS A 280 2.08 15.02 -16.66
N LEU A 281 3.36 14.60 -16.76
CA LEU A 281 4.08 14.03 -15.63
C LEU A 281 5.00 15.06 -14.97
N GLY A 282 4.94 15.10 -13.65
CA GLY A 282 5.80 15.92 -12.78
C GLY A 282 6.77 15.07 -11.97
N ARG A 283 7.25 15.61 -10.87
CA ARG A 283 8.21 14.97 -9.97
C ARG A 283 7.74 13.56 -9.54
N GLY A 284 8.62 12.59 -9.62
CA GLY A 284 8.31 11.19 -9.28
C GLY A 284 7.35 10.51 -10.26
N ARG A 285 7.26 11.02 -11.49
CA ARG A 285 6.33 10.59 -12.54
C ARG A 285 4.87 10.63 -12.09
N ARG A 286 4.55 11.54 -11.16
CA ARG A 286 3.17 11.80 -10.71
C ARG A 286 2.46 12.68 -11.74
N ILE A 287 1.18 12.44 -11.93
CA ILE A 287 0.35 13.19 -12.89
C ILE A 287 0.11 14.61 -12.36
N LYS A 288 0.48 15.63 -13.15
CA LYS A 288 0.26 17.04 -12.81
C LYS A 288 -1.22 17.38 -12.88
N VAL A 289 -1.71 18.03 -11.84
CA VAL A 289 -3.10 18.46 -11.74
C VAL A 289 -3.19 19.88 -11.18
N ASP A 290 -4.28 20.56 -11.58
CA ASP A 290 -4.64 21.86 -11.02
C ASP A 290 -5.18 21.77 -9.57
N VAL A 291 -5.53 22.89 -8.98
CA VAL A 291 -6.10 22.99 -7.62
C VAL A 291 -7.50 22.36 -7.48
N PHE A 292 -8.12 21.92 -8.57
CA PHE A 292 -9.38 21.17 -8.58
C PHE A 292 -9.16 19.67 -8.80
N ASN A 293 -7.90 19.21 -8.82
CA ASN A 293 -7.47 17.85 -9.18
C ASN A 293 -7.77 17.47 -10.64
N ARG A 294 -7.90 18.43 -11.56
CA ARG A 294 -8.04 18.19 -12.99
C ARG A 294 -6.66 18.07 -13.62
N ILE A 295 -6.47 17.14 -14.54
CA ILE A 295 -5.21 17.03 -15.30
C ILE A 295 -5.10 18.25 -16.22
N GLU A 296 -3.96 18.91 -16.20
CA GLU A 296 -3.72 20.10 -17.01
C GLU A 296 -3.90 19.78 -18.51
N GLY A 297 -4.74 20.55 -19.20
CA GLY A 297 -5.09 20.34 -20.59
C GLY A 297 -6.16 19.27 -20.87
N LEU A 298 -6.69 18.58 -19.83
CA LEU A 298 -7.72 17.55 -19.98
C LEU A 298 -8.93 17.85 -19.08
N ASP A 299 -9.92 18.58 -19.60
CA ASP A 299 -11.05 19.12 -18.82
C ASP A 299 -11.92 18.09 -18.09
N ASP A 300 -12.03 16.88 -18.63
CA ASP A 300 -12.89 15.83 -18.12
C ASP A 300 -12.13 14.72 -17.37
N VAL A 301 -10.80 14.88 -17.18
CA VAL A 301 -9.95 13.88 -16.53
C VAL A 301 -9.35 14.45 -15.23
N PHE A 302 -9.56 13.74 -14.14
CA PHE A 302 -9.10 14.11 -12.81
C PHE A 302 -8.13 13.06 -12.27
N CYS A 303 -7.18 13.48 -11.43
CA CYS A 303 -6.28 12.55 -10.74
C CYS A 303 -6.16 12.92 -9.26
N ILE A 304 -6.17 11.91 -8.38
CA ILE A 304 -6.12 12.09 -6.92
C ILE A 304 -5.23 11.06 -6.24
N GLY A 305 -4.80 11.37 -5.02
CA GLY A 305 -3.98 10.51 -4.16
C GLY A 305 -2.52 10.45 -4.58
N ASP A 306 -1.89 9.31 -4.33
CA ASP A 306 -0.44 9.13 -4.53
C ASP A 306 -0.02 9.27 -6.01
N GLN A 307 -0.97 9.12 -6.92
CA GLN A 307 -0.76 9.17 -8.36
C GLN A 307 -0.61 10.60 -8.90
N CYS A 308 -1.15 11.62 -8.21
CA CYS A 308 -1.13 12.99 -8.68
C CYS A 308 -0.15 13.90 -7.92
N ILE A 309 0.20 15.03 -8.53
CA ILE A 309 0.94 16.13 -7.92
C ILE A 309 0.26 17.47 -8.26
N ILE A 310 0.06 18.32 -7.26
CA ILE A 310 -0.29 19.73 -7.42
C ILE A 310 1.02 20.49 -7.24
N GLU A 311 1.47 21.17 -8.29
CA GLU A 311 2.66 22.03 -8.27
C GLU A 311 2.29 23.46 -7.87
N GLY A 312 3.25 24.20 -7.32
CA GLY A 312 3.07 25.61 -6.96
C GLY A 312 2.40 25.86 -5.60
N ASP A 313 2.10 24.84 -4.81
CA ASP A 313 1.69 25.03 -3.41
C ASP A 313 2.91 25.45 -2.57
N LYS A 314 2.86 26.66 -1.97
CA LYS A 314 3.98 27.22 -1.20
C LYS A 314 4.33 26.41 0.05
N ASP A 315 3.32 25.77 0.66
CA ASP A 315 3.52 24.95 1.86
C ASP A 315 4.04 23.55 1.49
N TYR A 316 3.84 23.13 0.23
CA TYR A 316 4.23 21.83 -0.30
C TYR A 316 4.93 21.93 -1.67
N PRO A 317 6.11 22.57 -1.76
CA PRO A 317 6.79 22.86 -3.04
C PRO A 317 7.18 21.60 -3.83
N ASN A 318 7.27 20.46 -3.13
CA ASN A 318 7.55 19.13 -3.73
C ASN A 318 6.27 18.31 -3.98
N GLY A 319 5.09 18.94 -3.91
CA GLY A 319 3.78 18.31 -3.94
C GLY A 319 3.36 17.74 -2.57
N HIS A 320 2.07 17.52 -2.41
CA HIS A 320 1.50 16.96 -1.18
C HIS A 320 2.04 15.55 -0.90
N PRO A 321 2.14 15.14 0.39
CA PRO A 321 2.66 13.83 0.76
C PRO A 321 1.74 12.72 0.25
N GLN A 322 2.35 11.61 -0.19
CA GLN A 322 1.65 10.40 -0.63
C GLN A 322 1.13 9.61 0.58
N LEU A 323 0.08 10.14 1.21
CA LEU A 323 -0.53 9.61 2.42
C LEU A 323 -2.03 9.39 2.24
N ALA A 324 -2.57 8.44 3.00
CA ALA A 324 -4.00 8.16 3.03
C ALA A 324 -4.86 9.43 3.27
N GLN A 325 -4.43 10.30 4.19
CA GLN A 325 -5.14 11.54 4.50
C GLN A 325 -5.20 12.52 3.33
N THR A 326 -4.15 12.61 2.51
CA THR A 326 -4.15 13.42 1.28
C THR A 326 -5.17 12.89 0.28
N ALA A 327 -5.12 11.58 0.01
CA ALA A 327 -6.04 10.92 -0.92
C ALA A 327 -7.52 11.05 -0.47
N ILE A 328 -7.79 10.88 0.83
CA ILE A 328 -9.14 11.05 1.41
C ILE A 328 -9.65 12.48 1.23
N GLN A 329 -8.83 13.48 1.53
CA GLN A 329 -9.21 14.88 1.43
C GLN A 329 -9.44 15.30 -0.03
N GLN A 330 -8.56 14.88 -0.95
CA GLN A 330 -8.76 15.11 -2.39
C GLN A 330 -10.03 14.43 -2.91
N GLY A 331 -10.26 13.17 -2.53
CA GLY A 331 -11.46 12.44 -2.91
C GLY A 331 -12.75 13.10 -2.42
N ASN A 332 -12.77 13.59 -1.19
CA ASN A 332 -13.92 14.33 -0.63
C ASN A 332 -14.15 15.67 -1.34
N ASN A 333 -13.08 16.43 -1.64
CA ASN A 333 -13.19 17.69 -2.38
C ASN A 333 -13.69 17.45 -3.80
N LEU A 334 -13.16 16.45 -4.49
CA LEU A 334 -13.57 16.11 -5.86
C LEU A 334 -15.03 15.64 -5.92
N ALA A 335 -15.47 14.80 -4.98
CA ALA A 335 -16.88 14.41 -4.89
C ALA A 335 -17.82 15.60 -4.66
N LYS A 336 -17.41 16.57 -3.83
CA LYS A 336 -18.13 17.83 -3.63
C LYS A 336 -18.16 18.64 -4.94
N ASN A 337 -17.05 18.68 -5.69
CA ASN A 337 -16.96 19.39 -6.95
C ASN A 337 -17.88 18.76 -8.03
N PHE A 338 -17.95 17.44 -8.15
CA PHE A 338 -18.94 16.80 -9.05
C PHE A 338 -20.38 17.16 -8.69
N LYS A 339 -20.73 17.23 -7.41
CA LYS A 339 -22.06 17.69 -6.99
C LYS A 339 -22.31 19.16 -7.32
N ARG A 340 -21.28 20.00 -7.32
CA ARG A 340 -21.37 21.42 -7.73
C ARG A 340 -21.51 21.53 -9.23
N MET A 341 -20.76 20.75 -10.01
CA MET A 341 -20.85 20.69 -11.47
C MET A 341 -22.26 20.30 -11.92
N ALA A 342 -22.89 19.30 -11.27
CA ALA A 342 -24.28 18.90 -11.55
C ALA A 342 -25.29 20.02 -11.33
N LYS A 343 -24.95 21.03 -10.52
CA LYS A 343 -25.81 22.18 -10.18
C LYS A 343 -25.35 23.49 -10.84
N GLY A 344 -24.38 23.44 -11.79
CA GLY A 344 -23.82 24.63 -12.44
C GLY A 344 -23.11 25.60 -11.48
N LYS A 345 -22.63 25.12 -10.31
CA LYS A 345 -21.96 25.95 -9.30
C LYS A 345 -20.43 25.96 -9.50
N PRO A 346 -19.74 27.05 -9.19
CA PRO A 346 -18.27 27.12 -9.28
C PRO A 346 -17.61 26.07 -8.39
N LEU A 347 -16.45 25.53 -8.84
CA LEU A 347 -15.69 24.52 -8.12
C LEU A 347 -15.02 25.10 -6.86
N THR A 348 -14.69 24.25 -5.92
CA THR A 348 -13.90 24.59 -4.73
C THR A 348 -12.48 24.05 -4.87
N THR A 349 -11.50 24.89 -4.63
CA THR A 349 -10.09 24.51 -4.65
C THR A 349 -9.77 23.50 -3.55
N PHE A 350 -8.85 22.59 -3.86
CA PHE A 350 -8.29 21.70 -2.85
C PHE A 350 -7.29 22.46 -1.97
N LYS A 351 -7.39 22.26 -0.67
CA LYS A 351 -6.40 22.70 0.32
C LYS A 351 -6.09 21.55 1.25
N TYR A 352 -4.84 21.15 1.27
CA TYR A 352 -4.39 20.08 2.15
C TYR A 352 -4.33 20.55 3.60
N ARG A 353 -4.88 19.75 4.51
CA ARG A 353 -4.75 19.94 5.95
C ARG A 353 -4.00 18.75 6.54
N ASN A 354 -2.83 19.01 7.10
CA ASN A 354 -2.08 17.98 7.80
C ASN A 354 -2.80 17.61 9.11
N LEU A 355 -3.23 16.36 9.21
CA LEU A 355 -3.91 15.82 10.39
C LEU A 355 -2.97 15.16 11.39
N GLY A 356 -1.66 15.25 11.16
CA GLY A 356 -0.62 14.62 11.96
C GLY A 356 -0.05 13.36 11.33
N THR A 357 1.00 12.86 11.95
CA THR A 357 1.71 11.63 11.52
C THR A 357 1.98 10.77 12.74
N MET A 358 1.89 9.46 12.58
CA MET A 358 2.16 8.51 13.65
C MET A 358 2.77 7.22 13.10
N ALA A 359 3.59 6.57 13.91
CA ALA A 359 4.16 5.25 13.63
C ALA A 359 4.24 4.44 14.92
N THR A 360 3.89 3.16 14.85
CA THR A 360 4.08 2.22 15.95
C THR A 360 5.37 1.42 15.77
N VAL A 361 6.00 1.07 16.86
CA VAL A 361 7.20 0.22 16.87
C VAL A 361 6.87 -1.16 17.41
N GLY A 362 5.87 -1.21 18.29
CA GLY A 362 5.43 -2.41 18.97
C GLY A 362 4.48 -2.06 20.08
N ARG A 363 4.19 -3.02 20.95
CA ARG A 363 3.27 -2.82 22.07
C ARG A 363 3.78 -1.71 23.00
N ASN A 364 2.89 -0.73 23.28
CA ASN A 364 3.15 0.43 24.14
C ASN A 364 4.29 1.34 23.64
N LYS A 365 4.80 1.11 22.44
CA LYS A 365 5.89 1.86 21.83
C LYS A 365 5.44 2.44 20.48
N ALA A 366 5.17 3.73 20.46
CA ALA A 366 4.81 4.49 19.25
C ALA A 366 5.26 5.94 19.36
N VAL A 367 5.21 6.65 18.27
CA VAL A 367 5.36 8.10 18.17
C VAL A 367 4.18 8.69 17.42
N ALA A 368 3.74 9.89 17.80
CA ALA A 368 2.67 10.60 17.15
C ALA A 368 2.91 12.11 17.22
N GLU A 369 2.68 12.79 16.11
CA GLU A 369 2.82 14.24 15.97
C GLU A 369 1.53 14.83 15.39
N PHE A 370 0.90 15.73 16.15
CA PHE A 370 -0.32 16.44 15.77
C PHE A 370 -0.10 17.93 15.95
N ALA A 371 0.04 18.67 14.85
CA ALA A 371 0.37 20.09 14.89
C ALA A 371 1.59 20.37 15.78
N LYS A 372 1.39 20.95 16.99
CA LYS A 372 2.47 21.25 17.95
C LYS A 372 2.67 20.17 19.04
N ILE A 373 1.80 19.16 19.09
CA ILE A 373 1.83 18.11 20.12
C ILE A 373 2.63 16.93 19.60
N LYS A 374 3.66 16.55 20.36
CA LYS A 374 4.47 15.35 20.10
C LYS A 374 4.28 14.39 21.25
N MET A 375 3.92 13.15 20.94
CA MET A 375 3.66 12.08 21.90
C MET A 375 4.55 10.89 21.60
N LYS A 376 4.94 10.15 22.63
CA LYS A 376 5.70 8.89 22.54
C LYS A 376 5.23 7.86 23.56
N GLY A 377 5.60 6.59 23.35
CA GLY A 377 5.29 5.48 24.24
C GLY A 377 3.82 5.10 24.23
N PHE A 378 3.29 4.72 25.41
CA PHE A 378 1.93 4.18 25.57
C PHE A 378 0.83 5.10 25.02
N TRP A 379 0.87 6.39 25.33
CA TRP A 379 -0.19 7.31 24.90
C TRP A 379 -0.21 7.54 23.38
N ALA A 380 0.95 7.56 22.73
CA ALA A 380 1.05 7.61 21.28
C ALA A 380 0.52 6.30 20.66
N TRP A 381 0.85 5.15 21.26
CA TRP A 381 0.37 3.84 20.83
C TRP A 381 -1.16 3.71 21.01
N PHE A 382 -1.72 4.12 22.14
CA PHE A 382 -3.16 4.12 22.35
C PHE A 382 -3.90 5.02 21.35
N MET A 383 -3.39 6.22 21.11
CA MET A 383 -3.94 7.12 20.10
C MET A 383 -3.87 6.51 18.69
N TRP A 384 -2.76 5.84 18.37
CA TRP A 384 -2.59 5.09 17.13
C TRP A 384 -3.71 4.04 16.94
N LEU A 385 -3.99 3.24 17.97
CA LEU A 385 -5.07 2.25 17.95
C LEU A 385 -6.43 2.90 17.67
N VAL A 386 -6.78 3.98 18.37
CA VAL A 386 -8.06 4.69 18.23
C VAL A 386 -8.23 5.25 16.81
N VAL A 387 -7.22 5.94 16.28
CA VAL A 387 -7.26 6.55 14.94
C VAL A 387 -7.40 5.47 13.86
N HIS A 388 -6.64 4.39 13.95
CA HIS A 388 -6.66 3.32 12.97
C HIS A 388 -7.99 2.54 13.03
N LEU A 389 -8.47 2.20 14.22
CA LEU A 389 -9.76 1.51 14.40
C LEU A 389 -10.93 2.34 13.82
N ARG A 390 -10.93 3.66 14.07
CA ARG A 390 -11.95 4.55 13.50
C ARG A 390 -11.91 4.54 11.98
N SER A 391 -10.73 4.44 11.38
CA SER A 391 -10.50 4.57 9.93
C SER A 391 -10.81 3.29 9.13
N ILE A 392 -10.87 2.13 9.78
CA ILE A 392 -11.24 0.85 9.14
C ILE A 392 -12.67 0.91 8.62
N LEU A 393 -12.90 0.29 7.46
CA LEU A 393 -14.25 0.18 6.88
C LEU A 393 -15.04 -0.97 7.50
N GLY A 394 -16.34 -0.71 7.71
CA GLY A 394 -17.30 -1.71 8.18
C GLY A 394 -17.23 -1.98 9.68
N VAL A 395 -18.41 -2.05 10.31
CA VAL A 395 -18.55 -2.28 11.76
C VAL A 395 -17.96 -3.65 12.15
N ARG A 396 -18.25 -4.70 11.35
CA ARG A 396 -17.70 -6.05 11.60
C ARG A 396 -16.19 -6.04 11.69
N ASN A 397 -15.50 -5.42 10.71
CA ASN A 397 -14.05 -5.38 10.68
C ASN A 397 -13.48 -4.60 11.87
N LYS A 398 -14.11 -3.49 12.26
CA LYS A 398 -13.72 -2.75 13.48
C LYS A 398 -13.79 -3.61 14.74
N VAL A 399 -14.88 -4.36 14.90
CA VAL A 399 -15.07 -5.24 16.07
C VAL A 399 -14.04 -6.36 16.07
N VAL A 400 -13.83 -7.03 14.92
CA VAL A 400 -12.84 -8.11 14.80
C VAL A 400 -11.43 -7.60 15.09
N VAL A 401 -11.03 -6.47 14.51
CA VAL A 401 -9.71 -5.87 14.78
C VAL A 401 -9.56 -5.48 16.23
N LEU A 402 -10.58 -4.86 16.84
CA LEU A 402 -10.55 -4.51 18.27
C LEU A 402 -10.38 -5.75 19.15
N LEU A 403 -11.15 -6.81 18.90
CA LEU A 403 -11.06 -8.06 19.67
C LEU A 403 -9.70 -8.74 19.48
N ASN A 404 -9.15 -8.75 18.25
CA ASN A 404 -7.82 -9.28 17.99
C ASN A 404 -6.73 -8.47 18.73
N TRP A 405 -6.82 -7.14 18.71
CA TRP A 405 -5.87 -6.31 19.47
C TRP A 405 -5.98 -6.52 20.96
N MET A 406 -7.20 -6.61 21.52
CA MET A 406 -7.39 -6.91 22.95
C MET A 406 -6.84 -8.29 23.29
N TRP A 407 -7.14 -9.33 22.52
CA TRP A 407 -6.64 -10.68 22.73
C TRP A 407 -5.11 -10.72 22.69
N ASN A 408 -4.52 -10.14 21.64
CA ASN A 408 -3.06 -10.09 21.49
C ASN A 408 -2.39 -9.27 22.59
N TYR A 409 -3.07 -8.25 23.12
CA TYR A 409 -2.55 -7.44 24.21
C TYR A 409 -2.39 -8.24 25.52
N PHE A 410 -3.30 -9.14 25.85
CA PHE A 410 -3.23 -9.94 27.07
C PHE A 410 -2.42 -11.22 26.91
N ASN A 411 -2.56 -11.92 25.79
CA ASN A 411 -2.04 -13.27 25.62
C ASN A 411 -0.71 -13.38 24.85
N TYR A 412 -0.23 -12.31 24.21
CA TYR A 412 0.94 -12.34 23.33
C TYR A 412 0.86 -13.42 22.24
N ASN A 413 -0.35 -13.78 21.81
CA ASN A 413 -0.57 -14.89 20.89
C ASN A 413 -0.99 -14.38 19.51
N GLN A 414 -0.05 -14.36 18.59
CA GLN A 414 -0.34 -14.15 17.15
C GLN A 414 -0.77 -15.53 16.61
N SER A 415 -2.06 -15.75 16.47
CA SER A 415 -2.64 -17.10 16.22
C SER A 415 -2.60 -17.57 14.76
N LEU A 416 -2.16 -16.74 13.81
CA LEU A 416 -2.29 -17.00 12.37
C LEU A 416 -1.00 -17.53 11.72
N ARG A 417 -0.29 -18.43 12.40
CA ARG A 417 0.98 -19.00 11.94
C ARG A 417 0.78 -20.21 11.02
N MET A 418 -0.03 -20.03 10.00
CA MET A 418 -0.31 -21.09 9.01
C MET A 418 0.34 -20.70 7.68
N ILE A 419 0.97 -21.67 7.03
CA ILE A 419 1.58 -21.52 5.72
C ILE A 419 0.60 -22.02 4.67
N PHE A 420 0.17 -21.14 3.78
CA PHE A 420 -0.75 -21.49 2.69
C PHE A 420 -0.03 -21.41 1.35
N TYR A 421 0.01 -22.53 0.63
CA TYR A 421 0.58 -22.60 -0.72
C TYR A 421 -0.52 -22.78 -1.77
N PRO A 422 -1.07 -21.71 -2.35
CA PRO A 422 -2.11 -21.83 -3.40
C PRO A 422 -1.48 -22.16 -4.78
N LYS A 423 -0.61 -23.20 -4.86
CA LYS A 423 0.10 -23.59 -6.09
C LYS A 423 -0.83 -23.74 -7.29
N LYS A 424 -1.93 -24.48 -7.14
CA LYS A 424 -2.84 -24.80 -8.24
C LYS A 424 -3.58 -23.56 -8.79
N ALA A 425 -3.96 -22.62 -7.93
CA ALA A 425 -4.62 -21.39 -8.37
C ALA A 425 -3.65 -20.47 -9.13
N LYS A 426 -2.37 -20.43 -8.74
CA LYS A 426 -1.33 -19.68 -9.45
C LYS A 426 -1.06 -20.30 -10.82
N GLU A 427 -0.92 -21.61 -10.92
CA GLU A 427 -0.69 -22.32 -12.18
C GLU A 427 -1.84 -22.12 -13.18
N ILE A 428 -3.10 -22.16 -12.71
CA ILE A 428 -4.29 -21.89 -13.54
C ILE A 428 -4.27 -20.45 -14.04
N ARG A 429 -4.03 -19.47 -13.18
CA ARG A 429 -3.96 -18.06 -13.57
C ARG A 429 -2.86 -17.78 -14.58
N ASP A 430 -1.65 -18.32 -14.34
CA ASP A 430 -0.49 -18.15 -15.23
C ASP A 430 -0.72 -18.82 -16.59
N ARG A 431 -1.55 -19.87 -16.64
CA ARG A 431 -1.99 -20.54 -17.88
C ARG A 431 -3.02 -19.69 -18.63
N GLU A 432 -4.05 -19.19 -17.94
CA GLU A 432 -5.07 -18.31 -18.52
C GLU A 432 -4.48 -17.00 -19.02
N GLU A 433 -3.51 -16.42 -18.32
CA GLU A 433 -2.80 -15.21 -18.77
C GLU A 433 -1.95 -15.47 -20.03
N ARG A 434 -1.33 -16.65 -20.14
CA ARG A 434 -0.60 -17.07 -21.37
C ARG A 434 -1.55 -17.27 -22.54
N GLU A 435 -2.65 -17.98 -22.33
CA GLU A 435 -3.67 -18.21 -23.36
C GLU A 435 -4.30 -16.88 -23.84
N THR A 436 -4.57 -15.96 -22.91
CA THR A 436 -5.07 -14.62 -23.25
C THR A 436 -4.07 -13.79 -24.03
N LYS A 437 -2.77 -13.83 -23.68
CA LYS A 437 -1.71 -13.11 -24.42
C LYS A 437 -1.52 -13.65 -25.83
N THR A 438 -1.63 -14.95 -26.03
CA THR A 438 -1.56 -15.60 -27.37
C THR A 438 -2.73 -15.16 -28.25
N HIS A 439 -3.93 -15.13 -27.71
CA HIS A 439 -5.14 -14.72 -28.43
C HIS A 439 -5.13 -13.23 -28.85
N TRP A 440 -4.52 -12.36 -28.02
CA TRP A 440 -4.39 -10.92 -28.32
C TRP A 440 -3.23 -10.61 -29.28
N GLY A 441 -2.20 -11.46 -29.31
CA GLY A 441 -1.10 -11.36 -30.28
C GLY A 441 -1.53 -11.65 -31.71
N GLU A 442 -2.43 -12.59 -31.90
CA GLU A 442 -2.96 -12.96 -33.23
C GLU A 442 -3.95 -11.93 -33.77
N ASP A 443 -4.79 -11.29 -32.93
CA ASP A 443 -5.72 -10.24 -33.35
C ASP A 443 -5.04 -8.90 -33.74
N LEU A 444 -3.81 -8.65 -33.26
CA LEU A 444 -3.03 -7.47 -33.63
C LEU A 444 -2.25 -7.63 -34.91
N LEU A 445 -2.03 -8.85 -35.39
CA LEU A 445 -1.35 -9.15 -36.64
C LEU A 445 -2.33 -9.27 -37.83
N GLN A 446 -3.66 -9.27 -37.58
CA GLN A 446 -4.70 -9.35 -38.60
C GLN A 446 -5.44 -8.02 -38.88
N ARG A 447 -4.97 -6.93 -38.36
CA ARG A 447 -5.43 -5.55 -38.61
C ARG A 447 -4.24 -4.65 -38.86
#